data_ed66f5e341a09402fc25cd9c13eca5e4
#
_entry.id   ed66f5e341a09402fc25cd9c13eca5e4
#
_cell.length_a   1.000
_cell.length_b   1.000
_cell.length_c   1.000
_cell.angle_alpha   90.00
_cell.angle_beta   90.00
_cell.angle_gamma   90.00
#
_symmetry.space_group_name_H-M   'P 1'
#
loop_
_entity.id
_entity.type
_entity.pdbx_description
1 polymer ?
#
loop_
_entity_poly.entity_id
_entity_poly.type
_entity_poly.pdbx_seq_one_letter_code
_entity_poly.pdbx_strand_id
1 'polypeptide(L)'
;NKMEFSFGDEYKDGPLALGLHKRDSFHDIVTAKECKIVNKDYNKILTCVLEHFAERNVKFYHKMRHEGYLRHLVIRRGVKTNQIIMSIVTTSDANGEAAADYNILIDKLCKLDLECELKGVLQIINDGLADVVQSDETRVLYGEDVIYEELLGLRFKISTFSFFQTNSLG
;
A
#
# COMPACT_ATOMS: atom_id res chain seq x y z
N ASN A 1 3.21 13.64 0.19
CA ASN A 1 3.17 12.76 1.36
C ASN A 1 3.23 11.29 0.93
N LYS A 2 4.00 10.49 1.67
CA LYS A 2 4.15 9.03 1.46
C LYS A 2 3.91 8.32 2.78
N MET A 3 3.13 7.23 2.74
CA MET A 3 3.04 6.27 3.84
C MET A 3 3.24 4.85 3.31
N GLU A 4 3.87 4.06 4.13
CA GLU A 4 4.15 2.64 3.88
C GLU A 4 3.63 1.84 5.07
N PHE A 5 2.68 0.97 4.79
CA PHE A 5 2.05 0.09 5.76
C PHE A 5 2.49 -1.34 5.50
N SER A 6 2.69 -2.13 6.54
CA SER A 6 3.06 -3.54 6.44
C SER A 6 1.86 -4.44 6.65
N PHE A 7 1.78 -5.53 5.87
CA PHE A 7 0.91 -6.65 6.15
C PHE A 7 1.55 -7.57 7.19
N GLY A 8 0.74 -8.13 8.06
CA GLY A 8 1.17 -9.05 9.10
C GLY A 8 0.00 -9.53 9.96
N ASP A 9 0.28 -9.83 11.20
CA ASP A 9 -0.70 -10.15 12.23
C ASP A 9 -0.46 -9.27 13.48
N GLU A 10 -1.49 -9.06 14.27
CA GLU A 10 -1.40 -8.27 15.52
C GLU A 10 -0.76 -9.10 16.65
N TYR A 11 -0.85 -10.40 16.56
CA TYR A 11 -0.25 -11.39 17.44
C TYR A 11 -0.06 -12.68 16.65
N LYS A 12 0.83 -13.52 17.10
CA LYS A 12 1.19 -14.77 16.41
C LYS A 12 -0.05 -15.59 16.03
N ASP A 13 -0.16 -15.92 14.75
CA ASP A 13 -1.28 -16.65 14.13
C ASP A 13 -2.64 -15.96 14.25
N GLY A 14 -2.65 -14.65 14.46
CA GLY A 14 -3.84 -13.79 14.49
C GLY A 14 -4.41 -13.48 13.10
N PRO A 15 -5.48 -12.67 13.04
CA PRO A 15 -6.06 -12.26 11.78
C PRO A 15 -5.11 -11.36 10.99
N LEU A 16 -5.34 -11.28 9.66
CA LEU A 16 -4.59 -10.37 8.80
C LEU A 16 -4.72 -8.93 9.31
N ALA A 17 -3.58 -8.28 9.49
CA ALA A 17 -3.47 -6.88 9.89
C ALA A 17 -2.75 -6.07 8.81
N LEU A 18 -3.06 -4.79 8.71
CA LEU A 18 -2.39 -3.86 7.82
C LEU A 18 -2.16 -2.53 8.56
N GLY A 19 -0.92 -2.17 8.75
CA GLY A 19 -0.60 -0.97 9.52
C GLY A 19 0.89 -0.78 9.78
N LEU A 20 1.22 -0.37 10.98
CA LEU A 20 2.59 -0.07 11.41
C LEU A 20 3.08 -1.12 12.40
N HIS A 21 4.39 -1.32 12.44
CA HIS A 21 5.00 -2.18 13.44
C HIS A 21 4.72 -1.66 14.85
N LYS A 22 4.34 -2.58 15.74
CA LYS A 22 4.16 -2.27 17.15
C LYS A 22 5.51 -1.84 17.74
N ARG A 23 5.48 -0.85 18.62
CA ARG A 23 6.68 -0.43 19.33
C ARG A 23 7.27 -1.63 20.08
N ASP A 24 8.58 -1.79 19.96
CA ASP A 24 9.34 -2.89 20.58
C ASP A 24 9.01 -4.30 20.08
N SER A 25 8.31 -4.43 18.95
CA SER A 25 8.08 -5.71 18.25
C SER A 25 8.49 -5.62 16.78
N PHE A 26 9.19 -6.66 16.31
CA PHE A 26 9.57 -6.78 14.89
C PHE A 26 8.52 -7.52 14.03
N HIS A 27 7.54 -8.14 14.66
CA HIS A 27 6.58 -9.02 14.00
C HIS A 27 5.15 -8.49 14.08
N ASP A 28 4.76 -7.91 15.21
CA ASP A 28 3.37 -7.50 15.42
C ASP A 28 3.03 -6.23 14.67
N ILE A 29 1.93 -6.25 13.94
CA ILE A 29 1.39 -5.11 13.19
C ILE A 29 0.18 -4.55 13.92
N VAL A 30 0.19 -3.26 14.21
CA VAL A 30 -0.99 -2.55 14.70
C VAL A 30 -1.76 -2.01 13.51
N THR A 31 -3.00 -2.47 13.35
CA THR A 31 -3.87 -2.02 12.27
C THR A 31 -4.15 -0.51 12.37
N ALA A 32 -3.88 0.21 11.28
CA ALA A 32 -3.89 1.68 11.24
C ALA A 32 -5.18 2.28 10.64
N LYS A 33 -6.36 1.66 10.86
CA LYS A 33 -7.65 2.13 10.30
C LYS A 33 -8.06 3.54 10.75
N GLU A 34 -7.61 3.99 11.91
CA GLU A 34 -7.95 5.28 12.50
C GLU A 34 -6.70 6.16 12.77
N CYS A 35 -5.70 6.03 11.94
CA CYS A 35 -4.48 6.81 12.10
C CYS A 35 -4.77 8.31 11.89
N LYS A 36 -4.53 9.12 12.93
CA LYS A 36 -4.80 10.57 12.90
C LYS A 36 -3.68 11.38 12.24
N ILE A 37 -2.54 10.76 11.97
CA ILE A 37 -1.36 11.41 11.38
C ILE A 37 -1.47 11.50 9.85
N VAL A 38 -2.22 10.58 9.23
CA VAL A 38 -2.37 10.50 7.78
C VAL A 38 -3.67 11.13 7.31
N ASN A 39 -3.73 11.45 6.01
CA ASN A 39 -4.96 11.88 5.38
C ASN A 39 -6.06 10.80 5.49
N LYS A 40 -7.31 11.22 5.64
CA LYS A 40 -8.47 10.33 5.78
C LYS A 40 -8.61 9.32 4.65
N ASP A 41 -8.23 9.70 3.43
CA ASP A 41 -8.27 8.80 2.28
C ASP A 41 -7.35 7.61 2.44
N TYR A 42 -6.20 7.77 3.12
CA TYR A 42 -5.30 6.66 3.42
C TYR A 42 -5.97 5.62 4.31
N ASN A 43 -6.73 6.07 5.31
CA ASN A 43 -7.49 5.16 6.19
C ASN A 43 -8.59 4.41 5.44
N LYS A 44 -9.30 5.10 4.53
CA LYS A 44 -10.33 4.49 3.67
C LYS A 44 -9.73 3.43 2.74
N ILE A 45 -8.63 3.76 2.06
CA ILE A 45 -7.91 2.84 1.17
C ILE A 45 -7.38 1.64 1.97
N LEU A 46 -6.69 1.87 3.09
CA LEU A 46 -6.15 0.83 3.95
C LEU A 46 -7.25 -0.13 4.42
N THR A 47 -8.38 0.39 4.87
CA THR A 47 -9.52 -0.41 5.32
C THR A 47 -10.08 -1.27 4.19
N CYS A 48 -10.30 -0.68 3.01
CA CYS A 48 -10.79 -1.39 1.83
C CYS A 48 -9.86 -2.53 1.41
N VAL A 49 -8.55 -2.26 1.36
CA VAL A 49 -7.51 -3.24 0.99
C VAL A 49 -7.43 -4.37 2.02
N LEU A 50 -7.41 -4.05 3.31
CA LEU A 50 -7.35 -5.04 4.38
C LEU A 50 -8.57 -5.97 4.35
N GLU A 51 -9.78 -5.42 4.28
CA GLU A 51 -11.01 -6.18 4.27
C GLU A 51 -11.10 -7.08 3.03
N HIS A 52 -10.72 -6.57 1.86
CA HIS A 52 -10.70 -7.36 0.63
C HIS A 52 -9.81 -8.61 0.74
N PHE A 53 -8.57 -8.43 1.21
CA PHE A 53 -7.65 -9.58 1.32
C PHE A 53 -7.98 -10.51 2.49
N ALA A 54 -8.50 -9.98 3.60
CA ALA A 54 -8.96 -10.79 4.73
C ALA A 54 -10.15 -11.70 4.34
N GLU A 55 -11.15 -11.17 3.63
CA GLU A 55 -12.29 -11.93 3.11
C GLU A 55 -11.87 -13.08 2.19
N ARG A 56 -10.77 -12.91 1.47
CA ARG A 56 -10.23 -13.89 0.51
C ARG A 56 -9.16 -14.81 1.10
N ASN A 57 -8.87 -14.68 2.40
CA ASN A 57 -7.83 -15.44 3.09
C ASN A 57 -6.45 -15.37 2.42
N VAL A 58 -6.12 -14.24 1.80
CA VAL A 58 -4.81 -14.02 1.19
C VAL A 58 -3.76 -13.90 2.29
N LYS A 59 -2.69 -14.67 2.18
CA LYS A 59 -1.63 -14.75 3.20
C LYS A 59 -0.65 -13.58 3.09
N PHE A 60 -0.25 -13.01 4.23
CA PHE A 60 0.90 -12.11 4.27
C PHE A 60 2.21 -12.90 4.17
N TYR A 61 3.27 -12.23 3.68
CA TYR A 61 4.60 -12.82 3.61
C TYR A 61 5.23 -12.94 5.00
N HIS A 62 5.50 -14.17 5.41
CA HIS A 62 6.12 -14.47 6.70
C HIS A 62 7.64 -14.51 6.56
N LYS A 63 8.34 -13.50 7.12
CA LYS A 63 9.79 -13.30 6.95
C LYS A 63 10.66 -14.50 7.36
N MET A 64 10.26 -15.25 8.39
CA MET A 64 11.04 -16.39 8.88
C MET A 64 10.79 -17.68 8.09
N ARG A 65 9.60 -17.84 7.50
CA ARG A 65 9.25 -19.01 6.69
C ARG A 65 9.50 -18.79 5.20
N HIS A 66 9.66 -17.52 4.79
CA HIS A 66 9.76 -17.10 3.38
C HIS A 66 8.56 -17.57 2.54
N GLU A 67 7.38 -17.54 3.14
CA GLU A 67 6.12 -17.98 2.52
C GLU A 67 5.05 -16.89 2.68
N GLY A 68 4.14 -16.81 1.69
CA GLY A 68 3.04 -15.87 1.67
C GLY A 68 3.18 -14.83 0.56
N TYR A 69 2.17 -13.98 0.42
CA TYR A 69 2.02 -13.12 -0.75
C TYR A 69 2.12 -11.63 -0.43
N LEU A 70 1.33 -11.13 0.53
CA LEU A 70 1.22 -9.71 0.81
C LEU A 70 2.40 -9.21 1.66
N ARG A 71 3.04 -8.12 1.25
CA ARG A 71 4.18 -7.52 1.98
C ARG A 71 3.85 -6.12 2.51
N HIS A 72 3.58 -5.17 1.63
CA HIS A 72 3.36 -3.77 2.00
C HIS A 72 2.25 -3.13 1.17
N LEU A 73 1.67 -2.07 1.71
CA LEU A 73 0.84 -1.11 1.01
C LEU A 73 1.54 0.26 1.06
N VAL A 74 1.87 0.80 -0.09
CA VAL A 74 2.48 2.13 -0.23
C VAL A 74 1.45 3.07 -0.81
N ILE A 75 1.20 4.20 -0.13
CA ILE A 75 0.29 5.25 -0.61
C ILE A 75 1.06 6.55 -0.74
N ARG A 76 0.92 7.23 -1.86
CA ARG A 76 1.49 8.56 -2.12
C ARG A 76 0.41 9.53 -2.54
N ARG A 77 0.53 10.77 -2.08
CA ARG A 77 -0.39 11.86 -2.39
C ARG A 77 0.38 13.10 -2.82
N GLY A 78 -0.06 13.71 -3.92
CA GLY A 78 0.24 15.09 -4.28
C GLY A 78 -0.72 16.00 -3.53
N VAL A 79 -0.20 16.83 -2.63
CA VAL A 79 -1.02 17.68 -1.74
C VAL A 79 -1.71 18.79 -2.52
N LYS A 80 -0.96 19.49 -3.38
CA LYS A 80 -1.47 20.58 -4.20
C LYS A 80 -2.37 20.11 -5.35
N THR A 81 -2.02 18.97 -5.95
CA THR A 81 -2.76 18.42 -7.09
C THR A 81 -3.94 17.54 -6.67
N ASN A 82 -4.03 17.21 -5.38
CA ASN A 82 -5.05 16.34 -4.80
C ASN A 82 -5.16 14.97 -5.50
N GLN A 83 -4.02 14.44 -5.94
CA GLN A 83 -3.89 13.14 -6.60
C GLN A 83 -3.34 12.10 -5.63
N ILE A 84 -3.81 10.87 -5.74
CA ILE A 84 -3.34 9.74 -4.92
C ILE A 84 -3.01 8.55 -5.80
N ILE A 85 -1.92 7.85 -5.47
CA ILE A 85 -1.52 6.58 -6.08
C ILE A 85 -1.23 5.58 -4.97
N MET A 86 -1.58 4.32 -5.20
CA MET A 86 -1.26 3.24 -4.27
C MET A 86 -0.56 2.09 -4.96
N SER A 87 0.28 1.41 -4.22
CA SER A 87 1.02 0.24 -4.68
C SER A 87 0.92 -0.88 -3.64
N ILE A 88 0.56 -2.07 -4.09
CA ILE A 88 0.55 -3.28 -3.28
C ILE A 88 1.83 -4.03 -3.57
N VAL A 89 2.66 -4.22 -2.56
CA VAL A 89 3.91 -4.98 -2.66
C VAL A 89 3.63 -6.43 -2.29
N THR A 90 3.97 -7.34 -3.19
CA THR A 90 3.70 -8.77 -3.06
C THR A 90 4.94 -9.59 -3.41
N THR A 91 4.89 -10.88 -3.13
CA THR A 91 5.78 -11.86 -3.76
C THR A 91 5.23 -12.30 -5.11
N SER A 92 5.97 -13.13 -5.84
CA SER A 92 5.52 -13.76 -7.09
C SER A 92 4.70 -15.04 -6.89
N ASP A 93 4.18 -15.28 -5.66
CA ASP A 93 3.37 -16.47 -5.36
C ASP A 93 2.07 -16.50 -6.19
N ALA A 94 1.99 -17.43 -7.14
CA ALA A 94 0.87 -17.58 -8.04
C ALA A 94 -0.47 -17.91 -7.34
N ASN A 95 -0.44 -18.62 -6.21
CA ASN A 95 -1.65 -18.93 -5.44
C ASN A 95 -2.19 -17.68 -4.74
N GLY A 96 -1.29 -16.86 -4.18
CA GLY A 96 -1.64 -15.57 -3.61
C GLY A 96 -2.18 -14.61 -4.66
N GLU A 97 -1.56 -14.54 -5.83
CA GLU A 97 -2.01 -13.71 -6.96
C GLU A 97 -3.42 -14.12 -7.44
N ALA A 98 -3.67 -15.41 -7.60
CA ALA A 98 -5.00 -15.91 -8.00
C ALA A 98 -6.07 -15.60 -6.96
N ALA A 99 -5.75 -15.72 -5.65
CA ALA A 99 -6.67 -15.42 -4.56
C ALA A 99 -6.92 -13.90 -4.40
N ALA A 100 -5.99 -13.05 -4.81
CA ALA A 100 -6.04 -11.60 -4.61
C ALA A 100 -7.21 -10.92 -5.34
N ASP A 101 -7.56 -11.40 -6.54
CA ASP A 101 -8.64 -10.86 -7.38
C ASP A 101 -8.62 -9.33 -7.47
N TYR A 102 -7.62 -8.81 -8.12
CA TYR A 102 -7.41 -7.38 -8.24
C TYR A 102 -8.54 -6.63 -8.96
N ASN A 103 -9.28 -7.29 -9.84
CA ASN A 103 -10.40 -6.64 -10.53
C ASN A 103 -11.49 -6.21 -9.55
N ILE A 104 -11.85 -7.10 -8.61
CA ILE A 104 -12.82 -6.77 -7.56
C ILE A 104 -12.25 -5.70 -6.60
N LEU A 105 -10.97 -5.79 -6.26
CA LEU A 105 -10.33 -4.77 -5.42
C LEU A 105 -10.40 -3.38 -6.07
N ILE A 106 -10.07 -3.29 -7.36
CA ILE A 106 -10.11 -2.02 -8.11
C ILE A 106 -11.53 -1.46 -8.13
N ASP A 107 -12.54 -2.29 -8.38
CA ASP A 107 -13.95 -1.88 -8.34
C ASP A 107 -14.35 -1.32 -6.97
N LYS A 108 -13.91 -1.96 -5.88
CA LYS A 108 -14.13 -1.47 -4.51
C LYS A 108 -13.44 -0.11 -4.28
N LEU A 109 -12.17 0.02 -4.69
CA LEU A 109 -11.40 1.25 -4.53
C LEU A 109 -11.99 2.42 -5.31
N CYS A 110 -12.44 2.20 -6.55
CA CYS A 110 -13.07 3.22 -7.37
C CYS A 110 -14.42 3.71 -6.83
N LYS A 111 -15.08 2.92 -5.98
CA LYS A 111 -16.36 3.29 -5.32
C LYS A 111 -16.16 4.02 -3.99
N LEU A 112 -14.92 4.12 -3.49
CA LEU A 112 -14.65 4.86 -2.26
C LEU A 112 -14.93 6.36 -2.46
N ASP A 113 -15.55 6.96 -1.46
CA ASP A 113 -15.71 8.42 -1.37
C ASP A 113 -14.40 9.05 -0.88
N LEU A 114 -13.47 9.28 -1.82
CA LEU A 114 -12.17 9.88 -1.56
C LEU A 114 -12.24 11.40 -1.83
N GLU A 115 -11.50 12.17 -1.02
CA GLU A 115 -11.28 13.60 -1.27
C GLU A 115 -10.28 13.81 -2.42
N CYS A 116 -9.35 12.85 -2.60
CA CYS A 116 -8.36 12.86 -3.64
C CYS A 116 -8.78 12.02 -4.85
N GLU A 117 -8.29 12.39 -6.03
CA GLU A 117 -8.42 11.58 -7.24
C GLU A 117 -7.49 10.37 -7.18
N LEU A 118 -8.04 9.15 -7.20
CA LEU A 118 -7.24 7.93 -7.33
C LEU A 118 -6.72 7.81 -8.77
N LYS A 119 -5.44 8.15 -8.96
CA LYS A 119 -4.78 8.14 -10.28
C LYS A 119 -4.34 6.76 -10.71
N GLY A 120 -3.95 5.91 -9.78
CA GLY A 120 -3.46 4.59 -10.14
C GLY A 120 -3.37 3.61 -8.98
N VAL A 121 -3.45 2.34 -9.35
CA VAL A 121 -3.23 1.17 -8.50
C VAL A 121 -2.17 0.30 -9.16
N LEU A 122 -1.08 0.03 -8.45
CA LEU A 122 0.04 -0.75 -8.94
C LEU A 122 0.24 -2.01 -8.09
N GLN A 123 0.77 -3.04 -8.72
CA GLN A 123 1.39 -4.18 -8.03
C GLN A 123 2.90 -4.07 -8.19
N ILE A 124 3.61 -4.24 -7.10
CA ILE A 124 5.07 -4.31 -7.07
C ILE A 124 5.45 -5.70 -6.60
N ILE A 125 6.11 -6.46 -7.46
CA ILE A 125 6.62 -7.78 -7.11
C ILE A 125 8.01 -7.61 -6.51
N ASN A 126 8.20 -8.18 -5.34
CA ASN A 126 9.47 -8.20 -4.61
C ASN A 126 9.66 -9.56 -3.95
N ASP A 127 10.55 -10.36 -4.49
CA ASP A 127 10.92 -11.69 -3.95
C ASP A 127 12.18 -11.63 -3.08
N GLY A 128 12.71 -10.43 -2.84
CA GLY A 128 13.85 -10.21 -1.97
C GLY A 128 13.58 -10.63 -0.52
N LEU A 129 14.59 -11.14 0.17
CA LEU A 129 14.49 -11.54 1.58
C LEU A 129 14.43 -10.33 2.52
N ALA A 130 14.99 -9.19 2.09
CA ALA A 130 14.99 -7.97 2.89
C ALA A 130 13.59 -7.34 2.96
N ASP A 131 13.29 -6.76 4.11
CA ASP A 131 12.04 -6.03 4.34
C ASP A 131 12.13 -4.58 3.82
N VAL A 132 12.45 -4.46 2.54
CA VAL A 132 12.60 -3.18 1.85
C VAL A 132 11.63 -3.17 0.68
N VAL A 133 10.94 -2.04 0.47
CA VAL A 133 10.12 -1.85 -0.73
C VAL A 133 11.07 -1.64 -1.92
N GLN A 134 11.43 -2.74 -2.54
CA GLN A 134 12.23 -2.82 -3.74
C GLN A 134 11.38 -3.46 -4.84
N SER A 135 11.68 -3.19 -6.10
CA SER A 135 10.90 -3.71 -7.22
C SER A 135 11.74 -4.62 -8.07
N ASP A 136 11.32 -5.88 -8.19
CA ASP A 136 11.78 -6.78 -9.25
C ASP A 136 10.94 -6.58 -10.51
N GLU A 137 9.63 -6.34 -10.33
CA GLU A 137 8.69 -6.04 -11.40
C GLU A 137 7.58 -5.09 -10.88
N THR A 138 7.16 -4.14 -11.72
CA THR A 138 6.01 -3.27 -11.44
C THR A 138 4.95 -3.45 -12.51
N ARG A 139 3.71 -3.70 -12.10
CA ARG A 139 2.54 -3.82 -12.97
C ARG A 139 1.52 -2.74 -12.65
N VAL A 140 1.02 -2.05 -13.67
CA VAL A 140 -0.09 -1.10 -13.53
C VAL A 140 -1.39 -1.89 -13.61
N LEU A 141 -2.13 -1.95 -12.50
CA LEU A 141 -3.40 -2.64 -12.42
C LEU A 141 -4.56 -1.74 -12.82
N TYR A 142 -4.42 -0.43 -12.56
CA TYR A 142 -5.43 0.58 -12.88
C TYR A 142 -4.77 1.94 -13.06
N GLY A 143 -5.23 2.74 -14.03
CA GLY A 143 -4.88 4.13 -14.23
C GLY A 143 -3.42 4.36 -14.60
N GLU A 144 -2.77 5.29 -13.92
CA GLU A 144 -1.41 5.77 -14.19
C GLU A 144 -0.42 5.27 -13.14
N ASP A 145 0.88 5.22 -13.49
CA ASP A 145 1.97 4.85 -12.59
C ASP A 145 2.62 6.06 -11.88
N VAL A 146 2.06 7.25 -12.08
CA VAL A 146 2.58 8.51 -11.55
C VAL A 146 1.46 9.43 -11.07
N ILE A 147 1.84 10.31 -10.13
CA ILE A 147 1.08 11.49 -9.74
C ILE A 147 1.94 12.74 -9.93
N TYR A 148 1.32 13.89 -9.80
CA TYR A 148 2.02 15.16 -9.85
C TYR A 148 1.91 15.89 -8.52
N GLU A 149 2.92 16.69 -8.19
CA GLU A 149 2.91 17.63 -7.08
C GLU A 149 3.37 18.99 -7.59
N GLU A 150 2.89 20.05 -6.97
CA GLU A 150 3.29 21.43 -7.28
C GLU A 150 3.98 22.04 -6.06
N LEU A 151 5.20 22.52 -6.26
CA LEU A 151 5.99 23.17 -5.24
C LEU A 151 6.75 24.36 -5.85
N LEU A 152 6.62 25.54 -5.23
CA LEU A 152 7.28 26.77 -5.68
C LEU A 152 7.07 27.12 -7.17
N GLY A 153 5.87 26.84 -7.69
CA GLY A 153 5.52 27.09 -9.09
C GLY A 153 6.04 26.02 -10.07
N LEU A 154 6.72 24.99 -9.59
CA LEU A 154 7.22 23.88 -10.40
C LEU A 154 6.30 22.65 -10.23
N ARG A 155 6.11 21.91 -11.33
CA ARG A 155 5.35 20.67 -11.35
C ARG A 155 6.29 19.48 -11.39
N PHE A 156 6.18 18.61 -10.37
CA PHE A 156 7.01 17.42 -10.22
C PHE A 156 6.23 16.17 -10.54
N LYS A 157 6.80 15.30 -11.36
CA LYS A 157 6.30 13.95 -11.64
C LYS A 157 6.81 13.00 -10.57
N ILE A 158 5.90 12.30 -9.89
CA ILE A 158 6.20 11.42 -8.77
C ILE A 158 5.71 10.00 -9.10
N SER A 159 6.62 9.03 -9.17
CA SER A 159 6.32 7.60 -9.22
C SER A 159 6.41 7.00 -7.80
N THR A 160 6.04 5.72 -7.65
CA THR A 160 6.12 5.00 -6.36
C THR A 160 7.51 5.05 -5.74
N PHE A 161 8.57 4.96 -6.55
CA PHE A 161 9.97 4.92 -6.11
C PHE A 161 10.69 6.26 -6.17
N SER A 162 10.09 7.30 -6.78
CA SER A 162 10.75 8.61 -6.82
C SER A 162 11.06 9.11 -5.43
N PHE A 163 12.30 9.58 -5.21
CA PHE A 163 12.58 10.39 -4.04
C PHE A 163 11.85 11.72 -4.18
N PHE A 164 10.97 12.00 -3.26
CA PHE A 164 10.34 13.30 -3.09
C PHE A 164 10.11 13.52 -1.61
N GLN A 165 10.39 14.72 -1.13
CA GLN A 165 10.24 15.03 0.28
C GLN A 165 8.84 14.66 0.78
N THR A 166 8.78 13.82 1.80
CA THR A 166 7.50 13.25 2.29
C THR A 166 6.60 14.30 2.93
N ASN A 167 7.16 15.41 3.39
CA ASN A 167 6.45 16.57 3.89
C ASN A 167 6.75 17.79 3.02
N SER A 168 5.91 18.06 2.04
CA SER A 168 6.05 19.21 1.12
C SER A 168 5.61 20.54 1.73
N LEU A 169 5.07 20.53 2.96
CA LEU A 169 4.57 21.72 3.67
C LEU A 169 5.49 22.13 4.84
N GLY A 170 6.55 21.36 5.10
CA GLY A 170 7.52 21.59 6.19
C GLY A 170 8.82 22.22 5.74
#